data_c7ed5ea7dfa32463ef7ce2cf88713e72
#
_entry.id   c7ed5ea7dfa32463ef7ce2cf88713e72
#
_cell.length_a   1.000
_cell.length_b   1.000
_cell.length_c   1.000
_cell.angle_alpha   90.00
_cell.angle_beta   90.00
_cell.angle_gamma   90.00
#
_symmetry.space_group_name_H-M   'P 1'
#
loop_
_entity.id
_entity.type
_entity.pdbx_description
1 polymer ?
#
loop_
_entity_poly.entity_id
_entity_poly.type
_entity_poly.pdbx_seq_one_letter_code
_entity_poly.pdbx_strand_id
1 'polypeptide(L)'
;AFTAASLGILVDEGTLDWDDPVIDYLPEFRMYDPWVTREFTIRDLLTHRSGLGLGAGDLLFWPQARSTVDDVIKAMRHLEPETSFRTAYAYDNLLYVIAGEVVAEVSGVAWEDFVEGRIMQPLGMTECRSTPDRVGNNPNRATPHMVVDGEVETTFFSGGGATVAAGGINCNVAGLAKWAAMHLAGGELPDGTRLLSEETHAELFKPVTLVRVAERDREHGRTHFAAYALGWGLKDFFGYLHAGHGGALQGMTTHIAMLPEKDVAVFALTNQWSGAPQAVTSEVLNAFVSETPIDWVEIFSARGDERSAEARKEVEDALANRDANSTPSLPLESYVATYRDSWYGDVFVEHGDDGLVMRFGRSDLLT
;
A
#
# COMPACT_ATOMS: atom_id res chain seq x y z
N ALA A 1 5.77 -0.07 5.84
CA ALA A 1 6.92 0.15 6.73
C ALA A 1 6.55 -0.08 8.22
N PHE A 2 5.50 0.53 8.77
CA PHE A 2 5.12 0.33 10.18
C PHE A 2 4.81 -1.13 10.52
N THR A 3 4.06 -1.84 9.68
CA THR A 3 3.75 -3.26 9.86
C THR A 3 5.02 -4.13 9.84
N ALA A 4 5.97 -3.82 8.94
CA ALA A 4 7.25 -4.50 8.91
C ALA A 4 8.09 -4.25 10.18
N ALA A 5 8.10 -3.02 10.68
CA ALA A 5 8.76 -2.70 11.95
C ALA A 5 8.07 -3.37 13.15
N SER A 6 6.73 -3.50 13.14
CA SER A 6 6.00 -4.24 14.17
C SER A 6 6.45 -5.70 14.24
N LEU A 7 6.54 -6.37 13.08
CA LEU A 7 7.09 -7.73 12.99
C LEU A 7 8.56 -7.76 13.42
N GLY A 8 9.35 -6.73 13.05
CA GLY A 8 10.73 -6.61 13.49
C GLY A 8 10.91 -6.54 15.00
N ILE A 9 10.01 -5.84 15.70
CA ILE A 9 10.00 -5.83 17.18
C ILE A 9 9.74 -7.23 17.73
N LEU A 10 8.82 -7.98 17.14
CA LEU A 10 8.51 -9.35 17.57
C LEU A 10 9.64 -10.32 17.24
N VAL A 11 10.40 -10.10 16.16
CA VAL A 11 11.63 -10.85 15.86
C VAL A 11 12.71 -10.57 16.92
N ASP A 12 12.92 -9.30 17.30
CA ASP A 12 13.87 -8.92 18.34
C ASP A 12 13.50 -9.52 19.71
N GLU A 13 12.22 -9.74 19.96
CA GLU A 13 11.70 -10.42 21.17
C GLU A 13 11.81 -11.95 21.09
N GLY A 14 12.19 -12.50 19.94
CA GLY A 14 12.32 -13.95 19.72
C GLY A 14 10.98 -14.68 19.70
N THR A 15 9.87 -14.00 19.39
CA THR A 15 8.53 -14.59 19.33
C THR A 15 8.16 -15.10 17.93
N LEU A 16 8.87 -14.66 16.90
CA LEU A 16 8.79 -15.16 15.52
C LEU A 16 10.12 -14.95 14.79
N ASP A 17 10.29 -15.62 13.65
CA ASP A 17 11.39 -15.39 12.70
C ASP A 17 10.83 -14.94 11.33
N TRP A 18 11.64 -14.18 10.58
CA TRP A 18 11.27 -13.72 9.25
C TRP A 18 10.93 -14.84 8.26
N ASP A 19 11.56 -15.99 8.44
CA ASP A 19 11.44 -17.13 7.55
C ASP A 19 10.51 -18.23 8.11
N ASP A 20 9.81 -17.97 9.22
CA ASP A 20 8.77 -18.84 9.74
C ASP A 20 7.58 -18.92 8.77
N PRO A 21 6.96 -20.10 8.59
CA PRO A 21 5.74 -20.24 7.80
C PRO A 21 4.57 -19.46 8.41
N VAL A 22 3.84 -18.72 7.58
CA VAL A 22 2.65 -17.95 8.03
C VAL A 22 1.60 -18.87 8.68
N ILE A 23 1.47 -20.10 8.18
CA ILE A 23 0.49 -21.08 8.71
C ILE A 23 0.75 -21.52 10.14
N ASP A 24 1.93 -21.28 10.69
CA ASP A 24 2.26 -21.61 12.09
C ASP A 24 1.60 -20.60 13.05
N TYR A 25 1.34 -19.37 12.58
CA TYR A 25 0.67 -18.30 13.32
C TYR A 25 -0.80 -18.14 12.93
N LEU A 26 -1.10 -18.30 11.64
CA LEU A 26 -2.46 -18.22 11.09
C LEU A 26 -2.84 -19.53 10.41
N PRO A 27 -3.31 -20.55 11.15
CA PRO A 27 -3.64 -21.87 10.60
C PRO A 27 -4.71 -21.87 9.50
N GLU A 28 -5.50 -20.81 9.41
CA GLU A 28 -6.54 -20.59 8.38
C GLU A 28 -5.97 -20.08 7.06
N PHE A 29 -4.78 -19.50 7.07
CA PHE A 29 -4.15 -18.91 5.88
C PHE A 29 -3.94 -19.93 4.79
N ARG A 30 -4.42 -19.63 3.58
CA ARG A 30 -4.26 -20.47 2.39
C ARG A 30 -4.06 -19.59 1.16
N MET A 31 -3.01 -19.85 0.41
CA MET A 31 -2.83 -19.34 -0.95
C MET A 31 -3.55 -20.27 -1.96
N TYR A 32 -3.71 -19.80 -3.20
CA TYR A 32 -4.31 -20.54 -4.28
C TYR A 32 -3.65 -21.94 -4.48
N ASP A 33 -2.32 -21.97 -4.47
CA ASP A 33 -1.54 -23.20 -4.53
C ASP A 33 -1.24 -23.73 -3.11
N PRO A 34 -1.60 -24.99 -2.79
CA PRO A 34 -1.31 -25.60 -1.50
C PRO A 34 0.19 -25.77 -1.20
N TRP A 35 1.06 -25.86 -2.20
CA TRP A 35 2.50 -25.87 -1.99
C TRP A 35 2.98 -24.50 -1.57
N VAL A 36 2.55 -23.45 -2.28
CA VAL A 36 2.85 -22.06 -1.92
C VAL A 36 2.38 -21.76 -0.50
N THR A 37 1.20 -22.22 -0.10
CA THR A 37 0.69 -22.06 1.28
C THR A 37 1.68 -22.56 2.33
N ARG A 38 2.29 -23.70 2.12
CA ARG A 38 3.26 -24.29 3.10
C ARG A 38 4.60 -23.57 3.12
N GLU A 39 5.00 -23.02 1.98
CA GLU A 39 6.30 -22.36 1.80
C GLU A 39 6.24 -20.84 2.08
N PHE A 40 5.04 -20.29 2.28
CA PHE A 40 4.83 -18.85 2.44
C PHE A 40 5.29 -18.40 3.83
N THR A 41 6.28 -17.51 3.85
CA THR A 41 6.90 -17.04 5.10
C THR A 41 6.42 -15.64 5.49
N ILE A 42 6.71 -15.24 6.73
CA ILE A 42 6.49 -13.86 7.21
C ILE A 42 7.16 -12.83 6.28
N ARG A 43 8.38 -13.11 5.83
CA ARG A 43 9.11 -12.31 4.85
C ARG A 43 8.33 -12.16 3.53
N ASP A 44 7.67 -13.19 3.05
CA ASP A 44 6.91 -13.16 1.80
C ASP A 44 5.69 -12.24 1.89
N LEU A 45 5.07 -12.10 3.08
CA LEU A 45 3.99 -11.14 3.31
C LEU A 45 4.39 -9.70 3.03
N LEU A 46 5.67 -9.36 3.22
CA LEU A 46 6.18 -8.00 3.19
C LEU A 46 6.90 -7.62 1.89
N THR A 47 7.18 -8.57 0.99
CA THR A 47 8.16 -8.36 -0.08
C THR A 47 7.59 -8.40 -1.49
N HIS A 48 6.25 -8.42 -1.62
CA HIS A 48 5.54 -8.35 -2.91
C HIS A 48 6.06 -9.32 -3.98
N ARG A 49 6.23 -10.58 -3.59
CA ARG A 49 6.71 -11.66 -4.47
C ARG A 49 5.81 -12.91 -4.46
N SER A 50 4.56 -12.73 -4.03
CA SER A 50 3.56 -13.79 -3.97
C SER A 50 3.09 -14.27 -5.35
N GLY A 51 3.16 -13.38 -6.33
CA GLY A 51 2.55 -13.55 -7.65
C GLY A 51 1.20 -12.86 -7.80
N LEU A 52 0.58 -12.39 -6.70
CA LEU A 52 -0.64 -11.58 -6.75
C LEU A 52 -0.29 -10.17 -7.19
N GLY A 53 -0.90 -9.69 -8.28
CA GLY A 53 -0.66 -8.37 -8.83
C GLY A 53 -1.46 -7.27 -8.12
N LEU A 54 -1.16 -6.02 -8.47
CA LEU A 54 -1.92 -4.86 -8.00
C LEU A 54 -3.38 -4.97 -8.44
N GLY A 55 -4.30 -4.87 -7.50
CA GLY A 55 -5.74 -5.03 -7.74
C GLY A 55 -6.27 -6.42 -7.37
N ALA A 56 -5.41 -7.41 -7.14
CA ALA A 56 -5.86 -8.73 -6.71
C ALA A 56 -6.62 -8.63 -5.38
N GLY A 57 -7.92 -8.92 -5.41
CA GLY A 57 -8.79 -8.84 -4.24
C GLY A 57 -9.11 -7.45 -3.72
N ASP A 58 -8.75 -6.38 -4.40
CA ASP A 58 -8.95 -4.99 -3.94
C ASP A 58 -10.42 -4.65 -3.65
N LEU A 59 -11.39 -5.31 -4.29
CA LEU A 59 -12.80 -5.15 -3.96
C LEU A 59 -13.18 -5.57 -2.52
N LEU A 60 -12.28 -6.26 -1.81
CA LEU A 60 -12.47 -6.57 -0.38
C LEU A 60 -12.31 -5.33 0.50
N PHE A 61 -11.71 -4.24 0.00
CA PHE A 61 -11.52 -3.02 0.77
C PHE A 61 -11.77 -1.73 -0.03
N TRP A 62 -11.76 -1.79 -1.35
CA TRP A 62 -11.92 -0.63 -2.22
C TRP A 62 -13.24 -0.71 -3.02
N PRO A 63 -14.00 0.39 -3.20
CA PRO A 63 -13.78 1.76 -2.70
C PRO A 63 -14.08 1.97 -1.22
N GLN A 64 -14.90 1.24 -0.59
CA GLN A 64 -15.17 1.13 0.87
C GLN A 64 -15.94 -0.17 1.10
N ALA A 65 -15.23 -1.23 1.37
CA ALA A 65 -15.86 -2.52 1.63
C ALA A 65 -15.99 -2.80 3.14
N ARG A 66 -17.01 -3.58 3.49
CA ARG A 66 -17.27 -4.04 4.85
C ARG A 66 -16.61 -5.39 5.15
N SER A 67 -15.55 -5.71 4.45
CA SER A 67 -14.81 -6.95 4.70
C SER A 67 -14.03 -6.86 6.01
N THR A 68 -13.95 -7.98 6.69
CA THR A 68 -13.09 -8.18 7.86
C THR A 68 -11.74 -8.76 7.43
N VAL A 69 -10.75 -8.76 8.33
CA VAL A 69 -9.48 -9.44 8.11
C VAL A 69 -9.68 -10.93 7.85
N ASP A 70 -10.61 -11.57 8.55
CA ASP A 70 -10.98 -12.98 8.34
C ASP A 70 -11.55 -13.24 6.94
N ASP A 71 -12.33 -12.30 6.39
CA ASP A 71 -12.78 -12.37 5.00
C ASP A 71 -11.60 -12.33 4.02
N VAL A 72 -10.60 -11.47 4.27
CA VAL A 72 -9.39 -11.38 3.47
C VAL A 72 -8.62 -12.70 3.52
N ILE A 73 -8.35 -13.24 4.71
CA ILE A 73 -7.63 -14.52 4.87
C ILE A 73 -8.33 -15.64 4.12
N LYS A 74 -9.67 -15.71 4.19
CA LYS A 74 -10.47 -16.72 3.49
C LYS A 74 -10.48 -16.53 1.97
N ALA A 75 -10.41 -15.30 1.49
CA ALA A 75 -10.40 -14.99 0.06
C ALA A 75 -9.10 -15.41 -0.63
N MET A 76 -7.95 -15.34 0.05
CA MET A 76 -6.63 -15.59 -0.54
C MET A 76 -6.52 -16.88 -1.33
N ARG A 77 -7.18 -17.94 -0.87
CA ARG A 77 -7.18 -19.26 -1.56
C ARG A 77 -7.85 -19.29 -2.94
N HIS A 78 -8.61 -18.24 -3.25
CA HIS A 78 -9.35 -18.12 -4.51
C HIS A 78 -8.72 -17.09 -5.46
N LEU A 79 -7.69 -16.37 -5.01
CA LEU A 79 -6.99 -15.37 -5.81
C LEU A 79 -5.88 -16.06 -6.61
N GLU A 80 -6.10 -16.20 -7.92
CA GLU A 80 -5.13 -16.82 -8.81
C GLU A 80 -3.95 -15.86 -9.06
N PRO A 81 -2.69 -16.32 -8.89
CA PRO A 81 -1.53 -15.48 -9.09
C PRO A 81 -1.27 -15.23 -10.59
N GLU A 82 -0.84 -14.00 -10.93
CA GLU A 82 -0.44 -13.60 -12.28
C GLU A 82 0.95 -14.11 -12.66
N THR A 83 1.82 -14.28 -11.66
CA THR A 83 3.20 -14.76 -11.82
C THR A 83 3.50 -15.88 -10.81
N SER A 84 4.55 -16.64 -11.08
CA SER A 84 4.96 -17.71 -10.16
C SER A 84 5.50 -17.13 -8.85
N PHE A 85 5.29 -17.86 -7.76
CA PHE A 85 5.76 -17.50 -6.43
C PHE A 85 7.26 -17.19 -6.39
N ARG A 86 7.64 -16.08 -5.79
CA ARG A 86 9.02 -15.57 -5.62
C ARG A 86 9.79 -15.27 -6.92
N THR A 87 9.13 -15.19 -8.10
CA THR A 87 9.85 -14.99 -9.37
C THR A 87 9.83 -13.55 -9.87
N ALA A 88 8.86 -12.74 -9.46
CA ALA A 88 8.69 -11.37 -9.92
C ALA A 88 8.12 -10.48 -8.81
N TYR A 89 8.35 -9.17 -8.95
CA TYR A 89 7.68 -8.18 -8.14
C TYR A 89 6.22 -8.05 -8.58
N ALA A 90 5.31 -8.26 -7.65
CA ALA A 90 3.87 -8.17 -7.81
C ALA A 90 3.28 -7.51 -6.56
N TYR A 91 3.00 -6.21 -6.65
CA TYR A 91 2.50 -5.43 -5.51
C TYR A 91 1.11 -5.87 -5.10
N ASP A 92 0.91 -6.15 -3.81
CA ASP A 92 -0.37 -6.56 -3.25
C ASP A 92 -0.55 -6.01 -1.84
N ASN A 93 -1.73 -5.45 -1.54
CA ASN A 93 -2.04 -4.87 -0.23
C ASN A 93 -2.57 -5.91 0.77
N LEU A 94 -3.23 -6.98 0.28
CA LEU A 94 -3.87 -7.97 1.17
C LEU A 94 -2.84 -8.70 2.04
N LEU A 95 -1.63 -8.90 1.53
CA LEU A 95 -0.56 -9.55 2.29
C LEU A 95 -0.11 -8.72 3.49
N TYR A 96 -0.17 -7.38 3.39
CA TYR A 96 0.08 -6.50 4.54
C TYR A 96 -1.06 -6.53 5.57
N VAL A 97 -2.31 -6.75 5.12
CA VAL A 97 -3.44 -7.01 6.03
C VAL A 97 -3.16 -8.27 6.85
N ILE A 98 -2.74 -9.34 6.19
CA ILE A 98 -2.38 -10.61 6.83
C ILE A 98 -1.16 -10.44 7.76
N ALA A 99 -0.16 -9.67 7.35
CA ALA A 99 0.98 -9.33 8.19
C ALA A 99 0.56 -8.60 9.48
N GLY A 100 -0.45 -7.71 9.39
CA GLY A 100 -1.06 -7.07 10.57
C GLY A 100 -1.74 -8.07 11.49
N GLU A 101 -2.42 -9.07 10.95
CA GLU A 101 -3.05 -10.14 11.74
C GLU A 101 -2.02 -11.04 12.42
N VAL A 102 -0.88 -11.34 11.76
CA VAL A 102 0.23 -12.02 12.43
C VAL A 102 0.75 -11.21 13.62
N VAL A 103 0.87 -9.89 13.50
CA VAL A 103 1.24 -9.03 14.64
C VAL A 103 0.23 -9.16 15.76
N ALA A 104 -1.07 -9.16 15.45
CA ALA A 104 -2.13 -9.26 16.45
C ALA A 104 -2.13 -10.64 17.15
N GLU A 105 -2.01 -11.72 16.39
CA GLU A 105 -1.98 -13.08 16.94
C GLU A 105 -0.78 -13.31 17.85
N VAL A 106 0.43 -12.91 17.42
CA VAL A 106 1.66 -13.13 18.18
C VAL A 106 1.75 -12.24 19.42
N SER A 107 1.31 -10.98 19.31
CA SER A 107 1.38 -10.02 20.43
C SER A 107 0.21 -10.09 21.40
N GLY A 108 -0.92 -10.66 20.98
CA GLY A 108 -2.16 -10.71 21.76
C GLY A 108 -2.91 -9.38 21.82
N VAL A 109 -2.54 -8.37 21.02
CA VAL A 109 -3.22 -7.07 20.92
C VAL A 109 -3.45 -6.69 19.46
N ALA A 110 -4.51 -5.93 19.17
CA ALA A 110 -4.79 -5.49 17.80
C ALA A 110 -3.59 -4.72 17.21
N TRP A 111 -3.37 -4.85 15.89
CA TRP A 111 -2.27 -4.19 15.20
C TRP A 111 -2.23 -2.68 15.47
N GLU A 112 -3.39 -2.04 15.54
CA GLU A 112 -3.53 -0.62 15.81
C GLU A 112 -2.99 -0.23 17.19
N ASP A 113 -3.27 -1.04 18.21
CA ASP A 113 -2.79 -0.83 19.57
C ASP A 113 -1.29 -1.12 19.67
N PHE A 114 -0.82 -2.14 18.95
CA PHE A 114 0.59 -2.47 18.88
C PHE A 114 1.39 -1.32 18.28
N VAL A 115 0.99 -0.81 17.12
CA VAL A 115 1.70 0.30 16.44
C VAL A 115 1.69 1.56 17.31
N GLU A 116 0.55 1.93 17.88
CA GLU A 116 0.47 3.13 18.72
C GLU A 116 1.30 2.97 20.01
N GLY A 117 1.21 1.82 20.68
CA GLY A 117 1.90 1.58 21.94
C GLY A 117 3.39 1.30 21.79
N ARG A 118 3.77 0.52 20.77
CA ARG A 118 5.13 0.00 20.64
C ARG A 118 6.03 0.83 19.70
N ILE A 119 5.42 1.64 18.81
CA ILE A 119 6.16 2.47 17.85
C ILE A 119 5.87 3.95 18.07
N MET A 120 4.61 4.38 17.96
CA MET A 120 4.29 5.80 17.99
C MET A 120 4.55 6.45 19.34
N GLN A 121 4.22 5.78 20.45
CA GLN A 121 4.41 6.31 21.79
C GLN A 121 5.90 6.43 22.14
N PRO A 122 6.78 5.42 21.98
CA PRO A 122 8.22 5.57 22.21
C PRO A 122 8.87 6.67 21.37
N LEU A 123 8.43 6.82 20.12
CA LEU A 123 8.91 7.88 19.22
C LEU A 123 8.31 9.26 19.54
N GLY A 124 7.33 9.34 20.43
CA GLY A 124 6.62 10.60 20.73
C GLY A 124 5.82 11.14 19.55
N MET A 125 5.26 10.28 18.69
CA MET A 125 4.44 10.62 17.52
C MET A 125 2.99 10.92 17.93
N THR A 126 2.81 11.89 18.83
CA THR A 126 1.52 12.17 19.52
C THR A 126 0.38 12.57 18.61
N GLU A 127 0.68 13.13 17.44
CA GLU A 127 -0.29 13.57 16.43
C GLU A 127 -0.63 12.49 15.39
N CYS A 128 0.03 11.34 15.48
CA CYS A 128 -0.22 10.23 14.55
C CYS A 128 -1.25 9.25 15.11
N ARG A 129 -1.94 8.57 14.22
CA ARG A 129 -2.91 7.51 14.53
C ARG A 129 -2.73 6.35 13.60
N SER A 130 -2.94 5.16 14.08
CA SER A 130 -2.82 3.92 13.32
C SER A 130 -3.96 3.74 12.30
N THR A 131 -5.10 4.38 12.54
CA THR A 131 -6.26 4.28 11.64
C THR A 131 -6.98 5.61 11.48
N PRO A 132 -7.70 5.82 10.36
CA PRO A 132 -8.57 6.98 10.16
C PRO A 132 -9.64 7.13 11.26
N ASP A 133 -10.17 6.02 11.74
CA ASP A 133 -11.23 6.03 12.78
C ASP A 133 -10.72 6.63 14.09
N ARG A 134 -9.44 6.42 14.42
CA ARG A 134 -8.80 7.00 15.60
C ARG A 134 -8.43 8.49 15.44
N VAL A 135 -8.40 9.00 14.20
CA VAL A 135 -8.28 10.44 13.95
C VAL A 135 -9.54 11.18 14.40
N GLY A 136 -10.69 10.56 14.22
CA GLY A 136 -11.98 11.13 14.62
C GLY A 136 -12.25 12.50 14.00
N ASN A 137 -12.91 13.37 14.77
CA ASN A 137 -13.25 14.74 14.36
C ASN A 137 -12.13 15.75 14.68
N ASN A 138 -10.85 15.39 14.46
CA ASN A 138 -9.73 16.29 14.66
C ASN A 138 -9.86 17.51 13.71
N PRO A 139 -9.95 18.76 14.22
CA PRO A 139 -10.07 19.94 13.37
C PRO A 139 -8.82 20.20 12.52
N ASN A 140 -7.69 19.62 12.87
CA ASN A 140 -6.42 19.69 12.11
C ASN A 140 -6.25 18.51 11.15
N ARG A 141 -7.34 17.95 10.64
CA ARG A 141 -7.32 16.91 9.62
C ARG A 141 -7.45 17.55 8.23
N ALA A 142 -6.54 17.21 7.31
CA ALA A 142 -6.66 17.64 5.92
C ALA A 142 -7.88 17.01 5.25
N THR A 143 -8.59 17.78 4.42
CA THR A 143 -9.70 17.28 3.60
C THR A 143 -9.15 16.67 2.31
N PRO A 144 -9.53 15.44 1.93
CA PRO A 144 -9.07 14.83 0.68
C PRO A 144 -9.76 15.44 -0.54
N HIS A 145 -9.03 15.52 -1.66
CA HIS A 145 -9.52 16.08 -2.93
C HIS A 145 -9.15 15.19 -4.12
N MET A 146 -10.04 15.14 -5.08
CA MET A 146 -9.85 14.49 -6.38
C MET A 146 -10.07 15.50 -7.49
N VAL A 147 -9.53 15.23 -8.67
CA VAL A 147 -9.88 15.98 -9.89
C VAL A 147 -11.01 15.22 -10.60
N VAL A 148 -12.16 15.88 -10.75
CA VAL A 148 -13.31 15.36 -11.47
C VAL A 148 -13.62 16.35 -12.58
N ASP A 149 -13.65 15.90 -13.83
CA ASP A 149 -13.89 16.73 -15.03
C ASP A 149 -13.01 18.00 -15.13
N GLY A 150 -11.78 17.91 -14.59
CA GLY A 150 -10.82 19.02 -14.58
C GLY A 150 -10.91 19.97 -13.39
N GLU A 151 -11.91 19.82 -12.54
CA GLU A 151 -12.11 20.63 -11.33
C GLU A 151 -11.69 19.87 -10.08
N VAL A 152 -11.16 20.60 -9.08
CA VAL A 152 -10.74 20.02 -7.79
C VAL A 152 -11.94 19.95 -6.86
N GLU A 153 -12.36 18.74 -6.52
CA GLU A 153 -13.50 18.49 -5.64
C GLU A 153 -13.09 17.75 -4.37
N THR A 154 -13.81 17.99 -3.29
CA THR A 154 -13.62 17.21 -2.06
C THR A 154 -14.16 15.80 -2.23
N THR A 155 -13.50 14.84 -1.58
CA THR A 155 -13.94 13.45 -1.58
C THR A 155 -14.00 12.89 -0.16
N PHE A 156 -14.37 11.62 -0.01
CA PHE A 156 -14.47 10.98 1.29
C PHE A 156 -13.10 10.57 1.84
N PHE A 157 -13.03 10.49 3.16
CA PHE A 157 -11.83 10.02 3.87
C PHE A 157 -11.84 8.49 3.95
N SER A 158 -10.81 7.84 3.44
CA SER A 158 -10.71 6.38 3.32
C SER A 158 -9.50 5.79 4.08
N GLY A 159 -9.37 4.47 4.07
CA GLY A 159 -8.22 3.75 4.63
C GLY A 159 -8.46 3.09 5.99
N GLY A 160 -9.72 2.95 6.39
CA GLY A 160 -10.14 2.20 7.58
C GLY A 160 -10.48 0.73 7.29
N GLY A 161 -11.07 0.06 8.26
CA GLY A 161 -11.50 -1.33 8.15
C GLY A 161 -10.33 -2.33 8.07
N ALA A 162 -10.48 -3.38 7.28
CA ALA A 162 -9.49 -4.46 7.20
C ALA A 162 -8.10 -4.01 6.71
N THR A 163 -7.98 -2.86 6.01
CA THR A 163 -6.73 -2.44 5.36
C THR A 163 -5.79 -1.61 6.20
N VAL A 164 -6.10 -1.39 7.47
CA VAL A 164 -5.31 -0.48 8.32
C VAL A 164 -3.82 -0.85 8.38
N ALA A 165 -3.49 -2.13 8.41
CA ALA A 165 -2.11 -2.60 8.43
C ALA A 165 -1.36 -2.39 7.10
N ALA A 166 -2.09 -2.24 5.98
CA ALA A 166 -1.53 -1.95 4.66
C ALA A 166 -1.36 -0.44 4.40
N GLY A 167 -2.25 0.42 4.96
CA GLY A 167 -2.23 1.84 4.60
C GLY A 167 -2.96 2.78 5.58
N GLY A 168 -3.30 2.34 6.81
CA GLY A 168 -4.13 3.09 7.76
C GLY A 168 -3.43 4.23 8.51
N ILE A 169 -2.12 4.34 8.45
CA ILE A 169 -1.38 5.36 9.23
C ILE A 169 -1.74 6.78 8.78
N ASN A 170 -2.24 7.56 9.72
CA ASN A 170 -2.52 8.98 9.57
C ASN A 170 -1.56 9.79 10.43
N CYS A 171 -0.81 10.69 9.83
CA CYS A 171 0.24 11.40 10.54
C CYS A 171 0.50 12.79 9.92
N ASN A 172 1.17 13.65 10.66
CA ASN A 172 1.72 14.90 10.14
C ASN A 172 3.23 14.78 9.91
N VAL A 173 3.81 15.78 9.27
CA VAL A 173 5.24 15.82 8.96
C VAL A 173 6.10 15.73 10.23
N ALA A 174 5.71 16.38 11.33
CA ALA A 174 6.47 16.35 12.58
C ALA A 174 6.55 14.93 13.19
N GLY A 175 5.45 14.17 13.13
CA GLY A 175 5.45 12.76 13.55
C GLY A 175 6.30 11.89 12.64
N LEU A 176 6.14 12.03 11.31
CA LEU A 176 6.94 11.27 10.34
C LEU A 176 8.44 11.60 10.41
N ALA A 177 8.81 12.84 10.76
CA ALA A 177 10.21 13.20 10.98
C ALA A 177 10.86 12.38 12.11
N LYS A 178 10.12 12.10 13.19
CA LYS A 178 10.60 11.23 14.29
C LYS A 178 10.77 9.78 13.82
N TRP A 179 9.83 9.28 13.00
CA TRP A 179 9.93 7.96 12.38
C TRP A 179 11.18 7.84 11.50
N ALA A 180 11.43 8.83 10.63
CA ALA A 180 12.62 8.81 9.79
C ALA A 180 13.92 8.98 10.57
N ALA A 181 13.94 9.86 11.58
CA ALA A 181 15.13 10.04 12.42
C ALA A 181 15.55 8.74 13.10
N MET A 182 14.60 7.93 13.58
CA MET A 182 14.88 6.60 14.12
C MET A 182 15.51 5.68 13.06
N HIS A 183 15.00 5.71 11.81
CA HIS A 183 15.59 4.91 10.74
C HIS A 183 16.98 5.40 10.33
N LEU A 184 17.21 6.72 10.23
CA LEU A 184 18.54 7.28 9.97
C LEU A 184 19.54 6.97 11.10
N ALA A 185 19.06 6.86 12.36
CA ALA A 185 19.84 6.43 13.51
C ALA A 185 19.96 4.89 13.65
N GLY A 186 19.61 4.11 12.60
CA GLY A 186 19.77 2.65 12.61
C GLY A 186 18.90 1.93 13.65
N GLY A 187 17.73 2.45 13.98
CA GLY A 187 16.79 1.88 14.95
C GLY A 187 16.90 2.45 16.36
N GLU A 188 17.82 3.42 16.61
CA GLU A 188 18.03 4.03 17.91
C GLU A 188 17.08 5.21 18.16
N LEU A 189 16.64 5.34 19.42
CA LEU A 189 15.80 6.43 19.91
C LEU A 189 16.66 7.56 20.49
N PRO A 190 16.12 8.79 20.62
CA PRO A 190 16.88 9.93 21.14
C PRO A 190 17.43 9.78 22.57
N ASP A 191 16.87 8.87 23.35
CA ASP A 191 17.33 8.56 24.71
C ASP A 191 18.43 7.46 24.77
N GLY A 192 18.86 6.97 23.60
CA GLY A 192 19.87 5.92 23.46
C GLY A 192 19.33 4.48 23.60
N THR A 193 18.03 4.31 23.83
CA THR A 193 17.39 2.99 23.72
C THR A 193 17.14 2.65 22.24
N ARG A 194 16.76 1.42 21.95
CA ARG A 194 16.50 1.02 20.58
C ARG A 194 15.05 0.58 20.39
N LEU A 195 14.44 1.04 19.31
CA LEU A 195 13.14 0.54 18.86
C LEU A 195 13.30 -0.81 18.15
N LEU A 196 14.38 -0.95 17.39
CA LEU A 196 14.78 -2.15 16.67
C LEU A 196 16.27 -2.42 16.94
N SER A 197 16.66 -3.68 17.06
CA SER A 197 18.06 -4.05 17.08
C SER A 197 18.76 -3.59 15.79
N GLU A 198 20.08 -3.47 15.83
CA GLU A 198 20.86 -3.11 14.63
C GLU A 198 20.69 -4.16 13.52
N GLU A 199 20.64 -5.44 13.88
CA GLU A 199 20.44 -6.56 12.97
C GLU A 199 19.06 -6.49 12.30
N THR A 200 17.99 -6.36 13.09
CA THR A 200 16.63 -6.28 12.58
C THR A 200 16.42 -5.02 11.75
N HIS A 201 16.98 -3.88 12.18
CA HIS A 201 16.92 -2.66 11.38
C HIS A 201 17.61 -2.84 10.02
N ALA A 202 18.79 -3.44 9.99
CA ALA A 202 19.51 -3.71 8.73
C ALA A 202 18.71 -4.67 7.82
N GLU A 203 18.01 -5.66 8.40
CA GLU A 203 17.17 -6.60 7.63
C GLU A 203 15.98 -5.89 6.96
N LEU A 204 15.42 -4.83 7.56
CA LEU A 204 14.35 -4.04 6.94
C LEU A 204 14.77 -3.40 5.61
N PHE A 205 16.05 -3.11 5.41
CA PHE A 205 16.59 -2.47 4.22
C PHE A 205 17.40 -3.42 3.32
N LYS A 206 17.35 -4.71 3.59
CA LYS A 206 18.00 -5.71 2.75
C LYS A 206 17.17 -5.99 1.50
N PRO A 207 17.75 -5.85 0.28
CA PRO A 207 17.04 -6.13 -0.96
C PRO A 207 16.55 -7.59 -1.03
N VAL A 208 15.27 -7.81 -1.30
CA VAL A 208 14.66 -9.15 -1.40
C VAL A 208 14.11 -9.41 -2.79
N THR A 209 13.27 -8.53 -3.31
CA THR A 209 12.60 -8.70 -4.60
C THR A 209 13.11 -7.65 -5.59
N LEU A 210 13.66 -8.09 -6.71
CA LEU A 210 14.11 -7.17 -7.76
C LEU A 210 12.91 -6.46 -8.39
N VAL A 211 13.04 -5.16 -8.59
CA VAL A 211 12.03 -4.30 -9.21
C VAL A 211 12.58 -3.74 -10.52
N ARG A 212 11.73 -3.64 -11.54
CA ARG A 212 12.12 -2.99 -12.79
C ARG A 212 12.43 -1.51 -12.53
N VAL A 213 13.62 -1.07 -12.93
CA VAL A 213 13.98 0.35 -12.86
C VAL A 213 13.09 1.15 -13.82
N ALA A 214 12.40 2.16 -13.30
CA ALA A 214 11.62 3.08 -14.12
C ALA A 214 12.53 3.89 -15.06
N GLU A 215 12.07 4.17 -16.26
CA GLU A 215 12.86 4.89 -17.28
C GLU A 215 13.35 6.25 -16.77
N ARG A 216 12.45 7.06 -16.17
CA ARG A 216 12.82 8.35 -15.55
C ARG A 216 13.92 8.21 -14.49
N ASP A 217 13.88 7.15 -13.68
CA ASP A 217 14.89 6.94 -12.63
C ASP A 217 16.25 6.57 -13.25
N ARG A 218 16.22 5.82 -14.36
CA ARG A 218 17.42 5.49 -15.14
C ARG A 218 18.01 6.73 -15.81
N GLU A 219 17.17 7.53 -16.45
CA GLU A 219 17.59 8.70 -17.22
C GLU A 219 18.03 9.87 -16.34
N HIS A 220 17.27 10.14 -15.29
CA HIS A 220 17.43 11.34 -14.47
C HIS A 220 18.04 11.04 -13.10
N GLY A 221 17.75 9.89 -12.48
CA GLY A 221 18.25 9.48 -11.18
C GLY A 221 19.56 8.70 -11.20
N ARG A 222 20.10 8.38 -12.40
CA ARG A 222 21.27 7.50 -12.60
C ARG A 222 21.11 6.15 -11.92
N THR A 223 19.87 5.65 -11.86
CA THR A 223 19.50 4.41 -11.19
C THR A 223 19.81 3.20 -12.09
N HIS A 224 20.55 2.24 -11.56
CA HIS A 224 20.90 0.98 -12.22
C HIS A 224 20.14 -0.21 -11.64
N PHE A 225 19.82 -0.15 -10.34
CA PHE A 225 19.15 -1.21 -9.61
C PHE A 225 17.97 -0.68 -8.81
N ALA A 226 16.93 -1.48 -8.74
CA ALA A 226 15.82 -1.26 -7.82
C ALA A 226 15.37 -2.59 -7.24
N ALA A 227 14.99 -2.56 -5.98
CA ALA A 227 14.49 -3.72 -5.25
C ALA A 227 13.41 -3.30 -4.27
N TYR A 228 12.68 -4.27 -3.76
CA TYR A 228 11.81 -4.11 -2.60
C TYR A 228 12.36 -4.93 -1.43
N ALA A 229 12.34 -4.33 -0.26
CA ALA A 229 12.76 -4.91 0.99
C ALA A 229 11.55 -5.13 1.93
N LEU A 230 11.71 -5.15 3.23
CA LEU A 230 10.63 -5.32 4.18
C LEU A 230 9.88 -3.99 4.40
N GLY A 231 8.95 -3.69 3.47
CA GLY A 231 8.15 -2.47 3.50
C GLY A 231 8.82 -1.21 2.97
N TRP A 232 9.95 -1.35 2.26
CA TRP A 232 10.70 -0.25 1.66
C TRP A 232 11.08 -0.55 0.21
N GLY A 233 10.81 0.41 -0.67
CA GLY A 233 11.40 0.43 -2.01
C GLY A 233 12.83 0.94 -1.94
N LEU A 234 13.76 0.21 -2.55
CA LEU A 234 15.19 0.54 -2.57
C LEU A 234 15.64 0.78 -4.00
N LYS A 235 16.54 1.75 -4.20
CA LYS A 235 17.24 1.97 -5.46
C LYS A 235 18.57 2.68 -5.22
N ASP A 236 19.48 2.60 -6.16
CA ASP A 236 20.59 3.55 -6.20
C ASP A 236 20.10 4.87 -6.83
N PHE A 237 20.43 5.98 -6.21
CA PHE A 237 20.12 7.33 -6.66
C PHE A 237 21.40 8.16 -6.64
N PHE A 238 21.94 8.45 -7.83
CA PHE A 238 23.27 9.04 -8.00
C PHE A 238 24.39 8.29 -7.25
N GLY A 239 24.27 6.98 -7.10
CA GLY A 239 25.23 6.11 -6.42
C GLY A 239 25.04 6.01 -4.90
N TYR A 240 24.04 6.65 -4.33
CA TYR A 240 23.65 6.53 -2.91
C TYR A 240 22.44 5.60 -2.75
N LEU A 241 22.34 4.91 -1.62
CA LEU A 241 21.15 4.15 -1.30
C LEU A 241 19.97 5.11 -1.08
N HIS A 242 18.95 4.96 -1.90
CA HIS A 242 17.65 5.57 -1.70
C HIS A 242 16.69 4.53 -1.12
N ALA A 243 16.13 4.81 0.03
CA ALA A 243 15.04 4.04 0.62
C ALA A 243 13.79 4.92 0.70
N GLY A 244 12.67 4.44 0.16
CA GLY A 244 11.45 5.24 0.14
C GLY A 244 10.19 4.42 -0.03
N HIS A 245 9.05 5.05 0.25
CA HIS A 245 7.73 4.47 0.01
C HIS A 245 6.69 5.57 -0.25
N GLY A 246 5.80 5.31 -1.18
CA GLY A 246 4.64 6.17 -1.44
C GLY A 246 3.40 5.67 -0.71
N GLY A 247 2.42 6.54 -0.56
CA GLY A 247 1.07 6.20 -0.12
C GLY A 247 0.05 6.92 -0.97
N ALA A 248 -1.04 6.23 -1.32
CA ALA A 248 -2.14 6.82 -2.06
C ALA A 248 -3.45 6.20 -1.55
N LEU A 249 -4.30 7.05 -1.00
CA LEU A 249 -5.68 6.76 -0.65
C LEU A 249 -6.58 7.77 -1.34
N GLN A 250 -7.89 7.60 -1.24
CA GLN A 250 -8.86 8.50 -1.88
C GLN A 250 -8.55 9.97 -1.57
N GLY A 251 -8.12 10.70 -2.59
CA GLY A 251 -7.84 12.13 -2.50
C GLY A 251 -6.64 12.55 -1.66
N MET A 252 -5.74 11.62 -1.32
CA MET A 252 -4.50 11.91 -0.60
C MET A 252 -3.35 11.11 -1.17
N THR A 253 -2.20 11.74 -1.37
CA THR A 253 -0.95 11.08 -1.73
C THR A 253 0.20 11.55 -0.84
N THR A 254 1.10 10.63 -0.56
CA THR A 254 2.25 10.88 0.31
C THR A 254 3.50 10.20 -0.26
N HIS A 255 4.65 10.71 0.10
CA HIS A 255 5.92 10.04 -0.18
C HIS A 255 6.93 10.34 0.92
N ILE A 256 7.66 9.30 1.32
CA ILE A 256 8.86 9.39 2.13
C ILE A 256 10.04 8.91 1.30
N ALA A 257 11.16 9.60 1.37
CA ALA A 257 12.41 9.19 0.74
C ALA A 257 13.59 9.56 1.64
N MET A 258 14.54 8.62 1.77
CA MET A 258 15.74 8.76 2.61
C MET A 258 16.99 8.47 1.80
N LEU A 259 18.06 9.19 2.12
CA LEU A 259 19.43 8.89 1.72
C LEU A 259 20.25 8.67 3.00
N PRO A 260 20.34 7.45 3.53
CA PRO A 260 21.00 7.18 4.81
C PRO A 260 22.45 7.67 4.87
N GLU A 261 23.22 7.51 3.78
CA GLU A 261 24.61 7.95 3.73
C GLU A 261 24.78 9.49 3.75
N LYS A 262 23.68 10.23 3.55
CA LYS A 262 23.64 11.70 3.65
C LYS A 262 22.95 12.19 4.90
N ASP A 263 22.46 11.29 5.75
CA ASP A 263 21.66 11.61 6.94
C ASP A 263 20.46 12.53 6.61
N VAL A 264 19.75 12.21 5.52
CA VAL A 264 18.65 13.01 4.99
C VAL A 264 17.40 12.17 4.78
N ALA A 265 16.27 12.69 5.24
CA ALA A 265 14.93 12.21 4.91
C ALA A 265 14.04 13.36 4.46
N VAL A 266 13.22 13.13 3.46
CA VAL A 266 12.26 14.09 2.90
C VAL A 266 10.88 13.47 2.89
N PHE A 267 9.89 14.27 3.28
CA PHE A 267 8.48 13.91 3.26
C PHE A 267 7.71 14.92 2.44
N ALA A 268 6.77 14.44 1.66
CA ALA A 268 5.76 15.27 1.04
C ALA A 268 4.39 14.61 1.25
N LEU A 269 3.47 15.37 1.81
CA LEU A 269 2.10 14.96 2.11
C LEU A 269 1.17 15.91 1.39
N THR A 270 0.28 15.39 0.55
CA THR A 270 -0.71 16.17 -0.17
C THR A 270 -2.11 15.64 0.07
N ASN A 271 -3.07 16.55 0.08
CA ASN A 271 -4.49 16.24 0.18
C ASN A 271 -5.18 16.32 -1.19
N GLN A 272 -4.46 15.89 -2.21
CA GLN A 272 -4.94 15.70 -3.57
C GLN A 272 -4.26 14.49 -4.19
N TRP A 273 -4.97 13.74 -5.01
CA TRP A 273 -4.40 12.63 -5.77
C TRP A 273 -3.50 13.18 -6.87
N SER A 274 -2.18 13.08 -6.69
CA SER A 274 -1.20 13.61 -7.65
C SER A 274 0.18 12.96 -7.52
N GLY A 275 1.06 13.20 -8.50
CA GLY A 275 2.49 12.83 -8.45
C GLY A 275 3.38 13.82 -7.68
N ALA A 276 2.81 14.89 -7.13
CA ALA A 276 3.55 15.96 -6.47
C ALA A 276 4.44 15.50 -5.29
N PRO A 277 4.02 14.56 -4.41
CA PRO A 277 4.89 14.11 -3.34
C PRO A 277 6.21 13.49 -3.83
N GLN A 278 6.16 12.66 -4.86
CA GLN A 278 7.36 12.05 -5.44
C GLN A 278 8.24 13.10 -6.16
N ALA A 279 7.63 14.05 -6.84
CA ALA A 279 8.33 15.15 -7.49
C ALA A 279 9.13 15.97 -6.46
N VAL A 280 8.45 16.43 -5.41
CA VAL A 280 9.07 17.24 -4.33
C VAL A 280 10.19 16.49 -3.62
N THR A 281 9.98 15.24 -3.25
CA THR A 281 11.04 14.47 -2.57
C THR A 281 12.24 14.22 -3.49
N SER A 282 12.03 13.96 -4.78
CA SER A 282 13.12 13.79 -5.75
C SER A 282 13.88 15.09 -5.98
N GLU A 283 13.18 16.23 -6.10
CA GLU A 283 13.79 17.55 -6.27
C GLU A 283 14.70 17.90 -5.09
N VAL A 284 14.19 17.73 -3.87
CA VAL A 284 14.96 18.02 -2.66
C VAL A 284 16.17 17.09 -2.54
N LEU A 285 15.99 15.76 -2.72
CA LEU A 285 17.10 14.81 -2.62
C LEU A 285 18.15 15.04 -3.70
N ASN A 286 17.77 15.48 -4.91
CA ASN A 286 18.71 15.83 -5.96
C ASN A 286 19.72 16.88 -5.53
N ALA A 287 19.29 17.89 -4.77
CA ALA A 287 20.16 18.94 -4.27
C ALA A 287 21.25 18.44 -3.29
N PHE A 288 21.07 17.29 -2.65
CA PHE A 288 22.07 16.67 -1.76
C PHE A 288 23.11 15.81 -2.48
N VAL A 289 22.86 15.41 -3.74
CA VAL A 289 23.67 14.41 -4.44
C VAL A 289 24.19 14.87 -5.81
N SER A 290 23.69 15.99 -6.34
CA SER A 290 24.08 16.51 -7.65
C SER A 290 24.12 18.03 -7.66
N GLU A 291 25.15 18.60 -8.28
CA GLU A 291 25.24 20.04 -8.58
C GLU A 291 24.40 20.43 -9.81
N THR A 292 24.00 19.44 -10.62
CA THR A 292 23.15 19.67 -11.79
C THR A 292 21.69 19.65 -11.35
N PRO A 293 20.96 20.75 -11.49
CA PRO A 293 19.53 20.76 -11.22
C PRO A 293 18.80 19.92 -12.26
N ILE A 294 17.82 19.17 -11.80
CA ILE A 294 16.89 18.38 -12.63
C ILE A 294 15.49 18.82 -12.22
N ASP A 295 14.68 19.21 -13.19
CA ASP A 295 13.29 19.61 -12.94
C ASP A 295 12.42 18.35 -12.76
N TRP A 296 12.44 17.80 -11.55
CA TRP A 296 11.61 16.65 -11.20
C TRP A 296 10.13 16.96 -11.23
N VAL A 297 9.75 18.22 -11.01
CA VAL A 297 8.34 18.64 -11.06
C VAL A 297 7.82 18.49 -12.49
N GLU A 298 8.56 18.99 -13.49
CA GLU A 298 8.20 18.82 -14.90
C GLU A 298 8.16 17.35 -15.32
N ILE A 299 9.15 16.55 -14.92
CA ILE A 299 9.22 15.12 -15.24
C ILE A 299 8.00 14.35 -14.71
N PHE A 300 7.59 14.60 -13.46
CA PHE A 300 6.43 13.93 -12.87
C PHE A 300 5.10 14.48 -13.41
N SER A 301 5.02 15.77 -13.75
CA SER A 301 3.85 16.40 -14.35
C SER A 301 3.58 15.82 -15.74
N ALA A 302 4.58 15.80 -16.62
CA ALA A 302 4.48 15.22 -17.96
C ALA A 302 4.01 13.76 -17.90
N ARG A 303 4.55 12.97 -16.97
CA ARG A 303 4.11 11.58 -16.76
C ARG A 303 2.67 11.47 -16.26
N GLY A 304 2.23 12.39 -15.42
CA GLY A 304 0.83 12.48 -14.97
C GLY A 304 -0.12 12.74 -16.13
N ASP A 305 0.24 13.68 -17.01
CA ASP A 305 -0.54 14.03 -18.20
C ASP A 305 -0.62 12.87 -19.21
N GLU A 306 0.50 12.16 -19.45
CA GLU A 306 0.54 10.95 -20.28
C GLU A 306 -0.42 9.89 -19.76
N ARG A 307 -0.34 9.53 -18.47
CA ARG A 307 -1.23 8.53 -17.85
C ARG A 307 -2.69 8.92 -17.95
N SER A 308 -3.00 10.19 -17.74
CA SER A 308 -4.36 10.71 -17.84
C SER A 308 -4.88 10.64 -19.28
N ALA A 309 -4.02 10.88 -20.27
CA ALA A 309 -4.35 10.73 -21.68
C ALA A 309 -4.54 9.26 -22.08
N GLU A 310 -3.66 8.36 -21.60
CA GLU A 310 -3.78 6.92 -21.80
C GLU A 310 -5.11 6.39 -21.23
N ALA A 311 -5.44 6.72 -19.98
CA ALA A 311 -6.67 6.28 -19.34
C ALA A 311 -7.94 6.80 -20.08
N ARG A 312 -7.95 8.06 -20.53
CA ARG A 312 -9.06 8.58 -21.34
C ARG A 312 -9.19 7.82 -22.65
N LYS A 313 -8.07 7.56 -23.31
CA LYS A 313 -8.06 6.80 -24.56
C LYS A 313 -8.58 5.39 -24.39
N GLU A 314 -8.21 4.69 -23.32
CA GLU A 314 -8.73 3.33 -23.01
C GLU A 314 -10.25 3.33 -22.87
N VAL A 315 -10.81 4.33 -22.16
CA VAL A 315 -12.27 4.50 -22.04
C VAL A 315 -12.92 4.79 -23.40
N GLU A 316 -12.35 5.71 -24.19
CA GLU A 316 -12.84 6.03 -25.53
C GLU A 316 -12.81 4.81 -26.46
N ASP A 317 -11.70 4.06 -26.47
CA ASP A 317 -11.54 2.84 -27.25
C ASP A 317 -12.55 1.74 -26.81
N ALA A 318 -12.77 1.58 -25.51
CA ALA A 318 -13.77 0.65 -24.99
C ALA A 318 -15.18 1.01 -25.42
N LEU A 319 -15.54 2.30 -25.36
CA LEU A 319 -16.84 2.80 -25.82
C LEU A 319 -17.00 2.65 -27.34
N ALA A 320 -15.96 2.96 -28.12
CA ALA A 320 -15.97 2.83 -29.58
C ALA A 320 -16.08 1.36 -30.05
N ASN A 321 -15.48 0.43 -29.31
CA ASN A 321 -15.54 -1.01 -29.59
C ASN A 321 -16.84 -1.68 -29.11
N ARG A 322 -17.71 -0.95 -28.42
CA ARG A 322 -19.00 -1.46 -27.99
C ARG A 322 -19.88 -1.73 -29.22
N ASP A 323 -20.41 -2.96 -29.34
CA ASP A 323 -21.40 -3.27 -30.35
C ASP A 323 -22.73 -2.61 -30.01
N ALA A 324 -23.04 -1.52 -30.73
CA ALA A 324 -24.27 -0.75 -30.53
C ALA A 324 -25.56 -1.56 -30.85
N ASN A 325 -25.42 -2.70 -31.56
CA ASN A 325 -26.52 -3.58 -31.92
C ASN A 325 -26.63 -4.79 -30.98
N SER A 326 -25.71 -4.91 -30.01
CA SER A 326 -25.80 -6.02 -29.06
C SER A 326 -27.04 -5.88 -28.19
N THR A 327 -27.71 -6.98 -27.99
CA THR A 327 -28.88 -7.08 -27.09
C THR A 327 -28.61 -8.14 -26.05
N PRO A 328 -29.24 -8.06 -24.88
CA PRO A 328 -29.18 -9.13 -23.89
C PRO A 328 -29.58 -10.46 -24.53
N SER A 329 -28.86 -11.53 -24.22
CA SER A 329 -29.13 -12.88 -24.72
C SER A 329 -30.39 -13.50 -24.13
N LEU A 330 -30.90 -12.99 -23.02
CA LEU A 330 -32.09 -13.40 -22.30
C LEU A 330 -32.98 -12.17 -21.99
N PRO A 331 -34.28 -12.37 -21.69
CA PRO A 331 -35.09 -11.32 -21.11
C PRO A 331 -34.45 -10.75 -19.84
N LEU A 332 -34.55 -9.42 -19.58
CA LEU A 332 -33.89 -8.76 -18.47
C LEU A 332 -34.23 -9.37 -17.11
N GLU A 333 -35.45 -9.84 -16.95
CA GLU A 333 -35.93 -10.53 -15.74
C GLU A 333 -35.13 -11.80 -15.41
N SER A 334 -34.55 -12.44 -16.43
CA SER A 334 -33.74 -13.63 -16.24
C SER A 334 -32.37 -13.39 -15.66
N TYR A 335 -31.92 -12.12 -15.62
CA TYR A 335 -30.67 -11.71 -14.98
C TYR A 335 -30.86 -11.30 -13.51
N VAL A 336 -32.11 -11.13 -13.06
CA VAL A 336 -32.39 -10.76 -11.66
C VAL A 336 -32.13 -11.98 -10.78
N ALA A 337 -31.04 -11.91 -10.02
CA ALA A 337 -30.60 -12.99 -9.15
C ALA A 337 -29.53 -12.52 -8.16
N THR A 338 -29.23 -13.37 -7.19
CA THR A 338 -28.01 -13.27 -6.40
C THR A 338 -26.93 -14.13 -7.06
N TYR A 339 -25.85 -13.49 -7.44
CA TYR A 339 -24.65 -14.14 -7.95
C TYR A 339 -23.64 -14.24 -6.82
N ARG A 340 -22.90 -15.35 -6.75
CA ARG A 340 -21.88 -15.54 -5.72
C ARG A 340 -20.53 -15.80 -6.35
N ASP A 341 -19.57 -14.94 -5.99
CA ASP A 341 -18.16 -15.14 -6.29
C ASP A 341 -17.46 -15.80 -5.09
N SER A 342 -16.43 -16.61 -5.37
CA SER A 342 -15.77 -17.43 -4.34
C SER A 342 -14.97 -16.62 -3.32
N TRP A 343 -14.38 -15.50 -3.74
CA TRP A 343 -13.56 -14.65 -2.87
C TRP A 343 -14.28 -13.39 -2.44
N TYR A 344 -15.11 -12.81 -3.31
CA TYR A 344 -15.82 -11.57 -3.02
C TYR A 344 -17.10 -11.78 -2.20
N GLY A 345 -17.88 -12.82 -2.53
CA GLY A 345 -19.19 -13.10 -1.94
C GLY A 345 -20.34 -12.73 -2.87
N ASP A 346 -21.42 -12.18 -2.32
CA ASP A 346 -22.66 -11.96 -3.04
C ASP A 346 -22.67 -10.65 -3.84
N VAL A 347 -23.16 -10.75 -5.07
CA VAL A 347 -23.49 -9.64 -5.96
C VAL A 347 -24.97 -9.78 -6.36
N PHE A 348 -25.75 -8.74 -6.17
CA PHE A 348 -27.18 -8.72 -6.42
C PHE A 348 -27.46 -8.00 -7.73
N VAL A 349 -28.20 -8.62 -8.63
CA VAL A 349 -28.77 -7.96 -9.80
C VAL A 349 -30.27 -7.81 -9.54
N GLU A 350 -30.74 -6.58 -9.55
CA GLU A 350 -32.10 -6.21 -9.15
C GLU A 350 -32.72 -5.28 -10.19
N HIS A 351 -34.05 -5.10 -10.17
CA HIS A 351 -34.70 -4.07 -10.97
C HIS A 351 -34.45 -2.68 -10.37
N GLY A 352 -33.94 -1.77 -11.17
CA GLY A 352 -33.90 -0.33 -10.89
C GLY A 352 -34.94 0.42 -11.71
N ASP A 353 -35.03 1.74 -11.53
CA ASP A 353 -36.01 2.60 -12.23
C ASP A 353 -35.80 2.61 -13.75
N ASP A 354 -34.55 2.58 -14.21
CA ASP A 354 -34.17 2.68 -15.63
C ASP A 354 -33.60 1.35 -16.22
N GLY A 355 -33.76 0.23 -15.51
CA GLY A 355 -33.25 -1.05 -15.99
C GLY A 355 -32.77 -1.96 -14.86
N LEU A 356 -31.70 -2.74 -15.12
CA LEU A 356 -31.08 -3.57 -14.11
C LEU A 356 -30.00 -2.77 -13.37
N VAL A 357 -29.96 -2.95 -12.06
CA VAL A 357 -28.92 -2.42 -11.17
C VAL A 357 -28.13 -3.57 -10.58
N MET A 358 -26.82 -3.46 -10.58
CA MET A 358 -25.94 -4.41 -9.92
C MET A 358 -25.42 -3.79 -8.62
N ARG A 359 -25.68 -4.45 -7.49
CA ARG A 359 -25.22 -4.04 -6.18
C ARG A 359 -24.24 -5.05 -5.60
N PHE A 360 -23.10 -4.57 -5.19
CA PHE A 360 -22.05 -5.39 -4.59
C PHE A 360 -22.30 -5.55 -3.08
N GLY A 361 -22.36 -6.79 -2.60
CA GLY A 361 -22.78 -7.11 -1.24
C GLY A 361 -21.85 -6.57 -0.13
N ARG A 362 -20.60 -6.25 -0.46
CA ARG A 362 -19.60 -5.75 0.50
C ARG A 362 -19.37 -4.24 0.42
N SER A 363 -19.89 -3.55 -0.58
CA SER A 363 -19.72 -2.10 -0.73
C SER A 363 -21.02 -1.40 -1.05
N ASP A 364 -21.30 -0.32 -0.31
CA ASP A 364 -22.46 0.55 -0.57
C ASP A 364 -22.21 1.55 -1.70
N LEU A 365 -20.94 1.68 -2.14
CA LEU A 365 -20.54 2.60 -3.20
C LEU A 365 -20.53 1.95 -4.61
N LEU A 366 -20.60 0.63 -4.68
CA LEU A 366 -20.67 -0.12 -5.94
C LEU A 366 -22.12 -0.52 -6.22
N THR A 367 -22.81 0.35 -6.97
CA THR A 367 -24.21 0.15 -7.39
C THR A 367 -24.36 0.43 -8.87
#